data_2a4c5889ff0297b76ad0d7921e5c9b87
#
_entry.id   2a4c5889ff0297b76ad0d7921e5c9b87
#
_cell.length_a   1.000
_cell.length_b   1.000
_cell.length_c   1.000
_cell.angle_alpha   90.00
_cell.angle_beta   90.00
_cell.angle_gamma   90.00
#
_symmetry.space_group_name_H-M   'P 1'
#
loop_
_entity.id
_entity.type
_entity.pdbx_description
1 polymer ?
#
loop_
_entity_poly.entity_id
_entity_poly.type
_entity_poly.pdbx_seq_one_letter_code
_entity_poly.pdbx_strand_id
1 'polypeptide(L)'
;MLYKIMRGSAGGIKAAQLGHDVIMTPNDYCYFDYYQSEDTRHEPFAIGGFVPLEKVYSLNPTASLTEEQAKHILGTQANLWTEYIPTSEQVEYMVLPRMAALAEVQWTQLEKKDYTNFTTRLAGLIGLYRRDGLNYREPFRQQADSTATEKK
;
A
#
# COMPACT_ATOMS: atom_id res chain seq x y z
N MET A 1 25.03 -5.43 6.36
CA MET A 1 24.31 -6.33 5.44
C MET A 1 22.85 -5.91 5.42
N LEU A 2 22.32 -5.55 4.26
CA LEU A 2 20.94 -5.09 4.12
C LEU A 2 20.01 -6.31 3.99
N TYR A 3 19.02 -6.45 4.89
CA TYR A 3 18.04 -7.52 4.82
C TYR A 3 16.75 -7.03 4.14
N LYS A 4 16.39 -7.65 3.03
CA LYS A 4 15.07 -7.49 2.41
C LYS A 4 14.16 -8.62 2.90
N ILE A 5 13.08 -8.29 3.60
CA ILE A 5 12.20 -9.28 4.23
C ILE A 5 10.85 -9.28 3.53
N MET A 6 10.50 -10.44 2.98
CA MET A 6 9.39 -10.64 2.05
C MET A 6 8.12 -11.24 2.67
N ARG A 7 8.18 -11.77 3.90
CA ARG A 7 7.00 -12.38 4.56
C ARG A 7 6.75 -11.72 5.92
N GLY A 8 5.70 -10.91 5.99
CA GLY A 8 5.32 -10.19 7.19
C GLY A 8 6.44 -9.27 7.73
N SER A 9 6.25 -8.68 8.89
CA SER A 9 7.24 -7.77 9.51
C SER A 9 8.22 -8.46 10.44
N ALA A 10 7.92 -9.69 10.90
CA ALA A 10 8.65 -10.33 12.01
C ALA A 10 10.16 -10.51 11.76
N GLY A 11 10.54 -10.88 10.55
CA GLY A 11 11.95 -11.06 10.21
C GLY A 11 12.73 -9.74 10.20
N GLY A 12 12.11 -8.64 9.71
CA GLY A 12 12.73 -7.30 9.73
C GLY A 12 12.89 -6.77 11.14
N ILE A 13 11.88 -6.96 11.97
CA ILE A 13 11.93 -6.63 13.39
C ILE A 13 13.09 -7.39 14.04
N LYS A 14 13.20 -8.68 13.80
CA LYS A 14 14.29 -9.50 14.36
C LYS A 14 15.67 -9.04 13.89
N ALA A 15 15.82 -8.70 12.61
CA ALA A 15 17.09 -8.19 12.08
C ALA A 15 17.47 -6.85 12.72
N ALA A 16 16.52 -5.91 12.85
CA ALA A 16 16.74 -4.63 13.52
C ALA A 16 17.12 -4.81 15.01
N GLN A 17 16.47 -5.74 15.71
CA GLN A 17 16.82 -6.11 17.08
C GLN A 17 18.26 -6.64 17.22
N LEU A 18 18.81 -7.22 16.17
CA LEU A 18 20.19 -7.72 16.11
C LEU A 18 21.19 -6.66 15.58
N GLY A 19 20.74 -5.41 15.38
CA GLY A 19 21.59 -4.32 14.93
C GLY A 19 21.88 -4.30 13.42
N HIS A 20 21.04 -4.94 12.62
CA HIS A 20 21.16 -4.90 11.15
C HIS A 20 20.23 -3.87 10.53
N ASP A 21 20.74 -3.15 9.54
CA ASP A 21 19.93 -2.21 8.77
C ASP A 21 18.93 -2.95 7.88
N VAL A 22 17.69 -2.46 7.84
CA VAL A 22 16.54 -3.13 7.23
C VAL A 22 15.75 -2.16 6.35
N ILE A 23 15.38 -2.59 5.16
CA ILE A 23 14.26 -2.03 4.39
C ILE A 23 13.08 -2.98 4.54
N MET A 24 11.98 -2.49 5.11
CA MET A 24 10.78 -3.28 5.35
C MET A 24 9.96 -3.43 4.07
N THR A 25 9.65 -4.67 3.70
CA THR A 25 8.79 -4.95 2.52
C THR A 25 7.77 -6.06 2.84
N PRO A 26 6.98 -5.92 3.91
CA PRO A 26 6.02 -6.96 4.29
C PRO A 26 4.94 -7.10 3.23
N ASN A 27 4.71 -8.34 2.78
CA ASN A 27 3.77 -8.61 1.68
C ASN A 27 2.35 -8.15 1.98
N ASP A 28 1.93 -8.20 3.24
CA ASP A 28 0.60 -7.81 3.70
C ASP A 28 0.30 -6.30 3.55
N TYR A 29 1.34 -5.49 3.29
CA TYR A 29 1.26 -4.03 3.19
C TYR A 29 1.90 -3.47 1.92
N CYS A 30 2.91 -4.16 1.39
CA CYS A 30 3.83 -3.60 0.40
C CYS A 30 3.80 -4.34 -0.94
N TYR A 31 3.01 -5.40 -1.11
CA TYR A 31 2.89 -6.09 -2.40
C TYR A 31 1.78 -5.47 -3.23
N PHE A 32 2.19 -4.64 -4.18
CA PHE A 32 1.27 -3.88 -5.03
C PHE A 32 0.83 -4.66 -6.27
N ASP A 33 1.29 -5.87 -6.43
CA ASP A 33 0.77 -6.88 -7.34
C ASP A 33 -0.47 -7.62 -6.80
N TYR A 34 -0.86 -7.37 -5.52
CA TYR A 34 -2.08 -7.88 -4.92
C TYR A 34 -3.29 -7.00 -5.25
N TYR A 35 -4.49 -7.61 -5.20
CA TYR A 35 -5.74 -6.89 -5.40
C TYR A 35 -5.92 -5.72 -4.43
N GLN A 36 -6.56 -4.65 -4.91
CA GLN A 36 -6.92 -3.49 -4.10
C GLN A 36 -8.34 -3.55 -3.55
N SER A 37 -9.16 -4.49 -4.03
CA SER A 37 -10.54 -4.73 -3.61
C SER A 37 -10.76 -6.21 -3.31
N GLU A 38 -11.66 -6.50 -2.37
CA GLU A 38 -12.16 -7.87 -2.16
C GLU A 38 -13.08 -8.31 -3.31
N ASP A 39 -13.83 -7.35 -3.90
CA ASP A 39 -14.59 -7.61 -5.11
C ASP A 39 -13.66 -7.54 -6.34
N THR A 40 -13.14 -8.69 -6.72
CA THR A 40 -12.21 -8.82 -7.83
C THR A 40 -12.85 -8.79 -9.21
N ARG A 41 -14.19 -8.77 -9.31
CA ARG A 41 -14.90 -8.79 -10.61
C ARG A 41 -14.60 -7.56 -11.48
N HIS A 42 -14.21 -6.46 -10.85
CA HIS A 42 -13.90 -5.18 -11.48
C HIS A 42 -12.43 -4.78 -11.36
N GLU A 43 -11.59 -5.69 -10.85
CA GLU A 43 -10.15 -5.49 -10.75
C GLU A 43 -9.44 -6.15 -11.95
N PRO A 44 -8.32 -5.61 -12.43
CA PRO A 44 -7.43 -6.35 -13.34
C PRO A 44 -7.01 -7.67 -12.71
N PHE A 45 -6.80 -8.68 -13.54
CA PHE A 45 -6.33 -9.98 -13.04
C PHE A 45 -4.97 -9.81 -12.32
N ALA A 46 -4.85 -10.40 -11.15
CA ALA A 46 -3.65 -10.36 -10.30
C ALA A 46 -3.33 -11.74 -9.73
N ILE A 47 -2.15 -11.89 -9.15
CA ILE A 47 -1.69 -13.16 -8.57
C ILE A 47 -2.56 -13.64 -7.38
N GLY A 48 -3.34 -12.75 -6.80
CA GLY A 48 -4.12 -12.99 -5.58
C GLY A 48 -3.72 -12.00 -4.47
N GLY A 49 -4.03 -12.36 -3.23
CA GLY A 49 -3.80 -11.49 -2.08
C GLY A 49 -4.71 -10.26 -2.06
N PHE A 50 -4.66 -9.48 -0.96
CA PHE A 50 -5.48 -8.28 -0.80
C PHE A 50 -4.73 -7.24 0.02
N VAL A 51 -4.42 -6.10 -0.61
CA VAL A 51 -3.71 -4.97 0.00
C VAL A 51 -4.40 -3.67 -0.40
N PRO A 52 -5.49 -3.29 0.30
CA PRO A 52 -6.18 -2.04 0.05
C PRO A 52 -5.39 -0.83 0.54
N LEU A 53 -5.79 0.35 0.10
CA LEU A 53 -5.18 1.64 0.44
C LEU A 53 -5.01 1.83 1.96
N GLU A 54 -6.07 1.57 2.72
CA GLU A 54 -6.06 1.70 4.18
C GLU A 54 -5.04 0.77 4.84
N LYS A 55 -4.92 -0.46 4.32
CA LYS A 55 -3.95 -1.43 4.81
C LYS A 55 -2.52 -0.92 4.63
N VAL A 56 -2.19 -0.38 3.46
CA VAL A 56 -0.88 0.25 3.22
C VAL A 56 -0.63 1.38 4.21
N TYR A 57 -1.61 2.27 4.38
CA TYR A 57 -1.50 3.41 5.31
C TYR A 57 -1.30 2.97 6.77
N SER A 58 -1.88 1.84 7.17
CA SER A 58 -1.80 1.33 8.54
C SER A 58 -0.42 0.76 8.90
N LEU A 59 0.49 0.59 7.95
CA LEU A 59 1.83 0.07 8.21
C LEU A 59 2.56 0.92 9.25
N ASN A 60 3.08 0.25 10.29
CA ASN A 60 4.06 0.80 11.21
C ASN A 60 5.36 -0.01 11.07
N PRO A 61 6.36 0.50 10.35
CA PRO A 61 7.58 -0.24 10.06
C PRO A 61 8.48 -0.45 11.30
N THR A 62 8.26 0.32 12.37
CA THR A 62 9.03 0.25 13.63
C THR A 62 8.27 -0.39 14.78
N ALA A 63 7.11 -1.01 14.50
CA ALA A 63 6.31 -1.66 15.53
C ALA A 63 7.14 -2.66 16.35
N SER A 64 6.95 -2.65 17.67
CA SER A 64 7.65 -3.55 18.61
C SER A 64 9.17 -3.38 18.68
N LEU A 65 9.72 -2.27 18.23
CA LEU A 65 11.11 -1.90 18.38
C LEU A 65 11.27 -0.79 19.42
N THR A 66 12.40 -0.81 20.14
CA THR A 66 12.84 0.35 20.93
C THR A 66 13.33 1.48 20.00
N GLU A 67 13.45 2.70 20.50
CA GLU A 67 13.98 3.83 19.70
C GLU A 67 15.36 3.52 19.12
N GLU A 68 16.24 2.84 19.86
CA GLU A 68 17.56 2.47 19.39
C GLU A 68 17.49 1.44 18.25
N GLN A 69 16.65 0.42 18.42
CA GLN A 69 16.44 -0.59 17.38
C GLN A 69 15.76 -0.01 16.12
N ALA A 70 14.85 0.93 16.30
CA ALA A 70 14.14 1.58 15.20
C ALA A 70 15.06 2.36 14.25
N LYS A 71 16.22 2.81 14.71
CA LYS A 71 17.24 3.47 13.88
C LYS A 71 17.78 2.57 12.76
N HIS A 72 17.67 1.26 12.93
CA HIS A 72 18.03 0.28 11.90
C HIS A 72 16.97 0.11 10.81
N ILE A 73 15.77 0.68 10.98
CA ILE A 73 14.76 0.69 9.92
C ILE A 73 15.02 1.87 9.00
N LEU A 74 15.66 1.61 7.86
CA LEU A 74 16.01 2.66 6.89
C LEU A 74 14.80 3.15 6.09
N GLY A 75 13.71 2.37 6.05
CA GLY A 75 12.47 2.72 5.37
C GLY A 75 11.67 1.50 4.95
N THR A 76 10.73 1.75 4.03
CA THR A 76 9.87 0.73 3.45
C THR A 76 10.00 0.70 1.93
N GLN A 77 9.65 -0.43 1.30
CA GLN A 77 9.66 -0.56 -0.15
C GLN A 77 8.42 -1.34 -0.58
N ALA A 78 7.70 -0.82 -1.58
CA ALA A 78 6.70 -1.61 -2.29
C ALA A 78 7.36 -2.54 -3.31
N ASN A 79 6.75 -3.71 -3.53
CA ASN A 79 7.09 -4.62 -4.61
C ASN A 79 5.91 -4.67 -5.58
N LEU A 80 6.22 -4.65 -6.87
CA LEU A 80 5.26 -4.85 -7.94
C LEU A 80 5.82 -5.93 -8.86
N TRP A 81 5.38 -7.16 -8.67
CA TRP A 81 5.76 -8.30 -9.49
C TRP A 81 4.87 -8.33 -10.74
N THR A 82 5.46 -8.43 -11.90
CA THR A 82 4.77 -8.16 -13.17
C THR A 82 4.34 -9.41 -13.93
N GLU A 83 4.29 -10.57 -13.29
CA GLU A 83 3.85 -11.82 -13.91
C GLU A 83 2.45 -11.74 -14.55
N TYR A 84 1.58 -10.89 -13.95
CA TYR A 84 0.21 -10.68 -14.40
C TYR A 84 -0.08 -9.21 -14.74
N ILE A 85 0.95 -8.40 -14.95
CA ILE A 85 0.83 -6.97 -15.24
C ILE A 85 1.47 -6.68 -16.61
N PRO A 86 0.71 -6.84 -17.71
CA PRO A 86 1.27 -6.80 -19.07
C PRO A 86 1.46 -5.39 -19.62
N THR A 87 0.85 -4.34 -19.03
CA THR A 87 0.86 -2.98 -19.57
C THR A 87 1.23 -1.92 -18.54
N SER A 88 1.69 -0.76 -19.01
CA SER A 88 1.98 0.41 -18.17
C SER A 88 0.74 0.94 -17.48
N GLU A 89 -0.39 0.94 -18.16
CA GLU A 89 -1.67 1.37 -17.60
C GLU A 89 -2.09 0.49 -16.42
N GLN A 90 -1.80 -0.82 -16.48
CA GLN A 90 -2.06 -1.71 -15.35
C GLN A 90 -1.05 -1.48 -14.21
N VAL A 91 0.21 -1.16 -14.51
CA VAL A 91 1.19 -0.73 -13.49
C VAL A 91 0.66 0.48 -12.73
N GLU A 92 0.21 1.52 -13.43
CA GLU A 92 -0.38 2.72 -12.82
C GLU A 92 -1.57 2.38 -11.93
N TYR A 93 -2.51 1.57 -12.44
CA TYR A 93 -3.67 1.11 -11.66
C TYR A 93 -3.26 0.39 -10.38
N MET A 94 -2.32 -0.54 -10.47
CA MET A 94 -1.88 -1.36 -9.32
C MET A 94 -1.11 -0.54 -8.28
N VAL A 95 -0.40 0.50 -8.70
CA VAL A 95 0.42 1.33 -7.82
C VAL A 95 -0.38 2.49 -7.22
N LEU A 96 -1.25 3.11 -7.99
CA LEU A 96 -1.99 4.30 -7.58
C LEU A 96 -3.39 3.94 -7.03
N PRO A 97 -3.80 4.55 -5.92
CA PRO A 97 -3.09 5.55 -5.10
C PRO A 97 -2.25 4.98 -3.94
N ARG A 98 -2.03 3.66 -3.85
CA ARG A 98 -1.31 3.01 -2.74
C ARG A 98 0.09 3.57 -2.50
N MET A 99 0.78 4.00 -3.56
CA MET A 99 2.08 4.65 -3.43
C MET A 99 2.02 5.94 -2.61
N ALA A 100 0.93 6.73 -2.73
CA ALA A 100 0.73 7.91 -1.91
C ALA A 100 0.60 7.56 -0.41
N ALA A 101 -0.11 6.47 -0.10
CA ALA A 101 -0.23 5.98 1.28
C ALA A 101 1.13 5.52 1.82
N LEU A 102 1.91 4.79 1.03
CA LEU A 102 3.24 4.35 1.46
C LEU A 102 4.21 5.52 1.64
N ALA A 103 4.14 6.53 0.77
CA ALA A 103 4.92 7.77 0.93
C ALA A 103 4.56 8.48 2.24
N GLU A 104 3.28 8.60 2.55
CA GLU A 104 2.84 9.18 3.82
C GLU A 104 3.38 8.40 5.04
N VAL A 105 3.36 7.06 4.99
CA VAL A 105 3.94 6.19 6.03
C VAL A 105 5.42 6.49 6.25
N GLN A 106 6.17 6.79 5.20
CA GLN A 106 7.62 7.02 5.28
C GLN A 106 7.99 8.42 5.75
N TRP A 107 7.18 9.43 5.43
CA TRP A 107 7.51 10.84 5.66
C TRP A 107 6.79 11.45 6.86
N THR A 108 5.78 10.76 7.42
CA THR A 108 4.99 11.27 8.53
C THR A 108 5.34 10.53 9.81
N GLN A 109 5.62 11.27 10.86
CA GLN A 109 5.81 10.71 12.20
C GLN A 109 4.56 9.92 12.62
N LEU A 110 4.74 8.78 13.28
CA LEU A 110 3.67 7.84 13.56
C LEU A 110 2.50 8.47 14.32
N GLU A 111 2.80 9.31 15.30
CA GLU A 111 1.81 10.01 16.14
C GLU A 111 1.05 11.13 15.40
N LYS A 112 1.52 11.51 14.22
CA LYS A 112 0.88 12.50 13.35
C LYS A 112 0.09 11.89 12.20
N LYS A 113 0.10 10.57 12.08
CA LYS A 113 -0.66 9.88 11.04
C LYS A 113 -2.15 9.99 11.33
N ASP A 114 -2.89 10.46 10.34
CA ASP A 114 -4.35 10.61 10.36
C ASP A 114 -4.91 10.20 9.01
N TYR A 115 -5.56 9.04 8.95
CA TYR A 115 -6.10 8.47 7.72
C TYR A 115 -7.21 9.35 7.12
N THR A 116 -8.05 9.96 7.94
CA THR A 116 -9.12 10.86 7.48
C THR A 116 -8.54 12.12 6.84
N ASN A 117 -7.52 12.71 7.45
CA ASN A 117 -6.80 13.84 6.85
C ASN A 117 -6.08 13.43 5.58
N PHE A 118 -5.41 12.27 5.57
CA PHE A 118 -4.77 11.73 4.37
C PHE A 118 -5.76 11.58 3.21
N THR A 119 -6.91 10.95 3.42
CA THR A 119 -7.91 10.73 2.37
C THR A 119 -8.48 12.05 1.84
N THR A 120 -8.64 13.06 2.70
CA THR A 120 -9.06 14.41 2.29
C THR A 120 -8.04 15.05 1.33
N ARG A 121 -6.75 14.94 1.63
CA ARG A 121 -5.67 15.45 0.77
C ARG A 121 -5.49 14.61 -0.49
N LEU A 122 -5.74 13.31 -0.40
CA LEU A 122 -5.67 12.38 -1.52
C LEU A 122 -6.67 12.77 -2.63
N ALA A 123 -7.82 13.33 -2.30
CA ALA A 123 -8.77 13.81 -3.29
C ALA A 123 -8.15 14.86 -4.25
N GLY A 124 -7.30 15.73 -3.72
CA GLY A 124 -6.53 16.68 -4.54
C GLY A 124 -5.52 15.99 -5.46
N LEU A 125 -4.81 14.99 -4.95
CA LEU A 125 -3.86 14.20 -5.74
C LEU A 125 -4.56 13.40 -6.86
N ILE A 126 -5.74 12.85 -6.58
CA ILE A 126 -6.59 12.20 -7.61
C ILE A 126 -6.95 13.18 -8.72
N GLY A 127 -7.21 14.45 -8.40
CA GLY A 127 -7.41 15.51 -9.40
C GLY A 127 -6.21 15.67 -10.34
N LEU A 128 -4.98 15.55 -9.82
CA LEU A 128 -3.75 15.57 -10.62
C LEU A 128 -3.65 14.31 -11.51
N TYR A 129 -3.94 13.13 -10.98
CA TYR A 129 -3.93 11.89 -11.78
C TYR A 129 -4.88 12.00 -12.97
N ARG A 130 -6.09 12.54 -12.78
CA ARG A 130 -7.07 12.76 -13.85
C ARG A 130 -6.55 13.75 -14.89
N ARG A 131 -5.98 14.86 -14.45
CA ARG A 131 -5.40 15.88 -15.34
C ARG A 131 -4.30 15.31 -16.23
N ASP A 132 -3.45 14.46 -15.63
CA ASP A 132 -2.27 13.92 -16.30
C ASP A 132 -2.58 12.61 -17.06
N GLY A 133 -3.84 12.16 -17.06
CA GLY A 133 -4.32 10.99 -17.79
C GLY A 133 -3.81 9.66 -17.22
N LEU A 134 -3.40 9.63 -15.95
CA LEU A 134 -2.92 8.41 -15.30
C LEU A 134 -4.08 7.46 -15.02
N ASN A 135 -3.84 6.17 -15.20
CA ASN A 135 -4.74 5.13 -14.76
C ASN A 135 -4.54 4.87 -13.26
N TYR A 136 -5.61 4.86 -12.48
CA TYR A 136 -5.54 4.61 -11.04
C TYR A 136 -6.80 3.93 -10.56
N ARG A 137 -6.69 3.20 -9.45
CA ARG A 137 -7.87 2.67 -8.78
C ARG A 137 -8.60 3.79 -8.04
N GLU A 138 -9.89 3.97 -8.31
CA GLU A 138 -10.72 4.97 -7.61
C GLU A 138 -10.91 4.56 -6.14
N PRO A 139 -10.32 5.27 -5.16
CA PRO A 139 -10.31 4.84 -3.76
C PRO A 139 -11.65 5.10 -3.05
N PHE A 140 -12.48 6.00 -3.59
CA PHE A 140 -13.73 6.45 -2.97
C PHE A 140 -14.98 5.91 -3.68
N ARG A 141 -14.84 4.88 -4.52
CA ARG A 141 -16.00 4.23 -5.13
C ARG A 141 -16.79 3.57 -4.02
N GLN A 142 -17.84 4.24 -3.54
CA GLN A 142 -18.83 3.61 -2.69
C GLN A 142 -19.42 2.42 -3.43
N GLN A 143 -19.72 1.34 -2.70
CA GLN A 143 -20.56 0.25 -3.15
C GLN A 143 -21.99 0.78 -3.44
N ALA A 144 -22.15 1.57 -4.46
CA ALA A 144 -23.45 1.92 -5.02
C ALA A 144 -23.68 0.92 -6.14
N ASP A 145 -24.39 -0.16 -5.82
CA ASP A 145 -25.26 -0.96 -6.71
C ASP A 145 -25.54 -2.37 -6.20
N SER A 146 -25.81 -2.52 -4.88
CA SER A 146 -26.43 -3.78 -4.42
C SER A 146 -27.95 -3.68 -4.17
N THR A 147 -28.61 -2.57 -4.59
CA THR A 147 -30.04 -2.37 -4.34
C THR A 147 -30.91 -2.21 -5.60
N ALA A 148 -30.39 -2.50 -6.78
CA ALA A 148 -31.13 -2.29 -8.03
C ALA A 148 -31.58 -3.57 -8.78
N THR A 149 -31.64 -4.74 -8.12
CA THR A 149 -32.17 -5.94 -8.81
C THR A 149 -33.06 -6.81 -7.90
N GLU A 150 -34.03 -6.20 -7.23
CA GLU A 150 -35.20 -6.92 -6.72
C GLU A 150 -36.44 -6.08 -6.89
N LYS A 151 -36.88 -5.90 -8.12
CA LYS A 151 -38.28 -5.60 -8.48
C LYS A 151 -38.49 -5.89 -9.96
N LYS A 152 -38.76 -7.14 -10.31
CA LYS A 152 -39.75 -7.55 -11.29
C LYS A 152 -40.06 -9.04 -11.13
#